data_a79a0d8f1144971b1087a0c1d5ed2694
#
_entry.id   a79a0d8f1144971b1087a0c1d5ed2694
#
_cell.length_a   1.000
_cell.length_b   1.000
_cell.length_c   1.000
_cell.angle_alpha   90.00
_cell.angle_beta   90.00
_cell.angle_gamma   90.00
#
_symmetry.space_group_name_H-M   'P 1'
#
loop_
_entity.id
_entity.type
_entity.pdbx_description
1 polymer ?
#
loop_
_entity_poly.entity_id
_entity_poly.type
_entity_poly.pdbx_seq_one_letter_code
_entity_poly.pdbx_strand_id
1 'polypeptide(L)'
;GLTEKQMLDAVKFGHEKFAPVIKAIESLAKKCAKEAWVVEEKDYTDLKTKISKELTKDLEKAFSEKDKQKRSEMINLATEKCKSLFEGDETYSDLEVSLQLKHLEKDIVRGRILKTKKRIDGRGLSDVRDIKCEVGVLPRTHGSALFTRGETQALVTTTLGTTEDEQRIESLEGQKRVRFMLHYNFPPFSVGETGRIGTGRREVGHGKLAWRAINSSLPEKEKFPYTIRVVSEITESNGSSSMATVCGASLALMD
;
A
#
# COMPACT_ATOMS: atom_id res chain seq x y z
N GLY A 1 -18.04 5.73 19.40
CA GLY A 1 -17.07 6.30 18.45
C GLY A 1 -17.03 7.82 18.56
N LEU A 2 -16.00 8.42 17.95
CA LEU A 2 -15.85 9.87 17.87
C LEU A 2 -16.43 10.38 16.54
N THR A 3 -16.92 11.62 16.54
CA THR A 3 -17.35 12.28 15.30
C THR A 3 -16.15 12.71 14.46
N GLU A 4 -16.37 12.95 13.15
CA GLU A 4 -15.30 13.45 12.25
C GLU A 4 -14.68 14.75 12.75
N LYS A 5 -15.51 15.67 13.29
CA LYS A 5 -15.04 16.92 13.88
C LYS A 5 -14.13 16.68 15.09
N GLN A 6 -14.52 15.79 16.00
CA GLN A 6 -13.68 15.43 17.16
C GLN A 6 -12.35 14.81 16.74
N MET A 7 -12.35 13.95 15.71
CA MET A 7 -11.13 13.38 15.16
C MET A 7 -10.22 14.45 14.54
N LEU A 8 -10.78 15.37 13.76
CA LEU A 8 -10.02 16.49 13.19
C LEU A 8 -9.42 17.38 14.28
N ASP A 9 -10.22 17.71 15.30
CA ASP A 9 -9.76 18.56 16.42
C ASP A 9 -8.66 17.84 17.22
N ALA A 10 -8.76 16.54 17.42
CA ALA A 10 -7.71 15.74 18.08
C ALA A 10 -6.39 15.74 17.28
N VAL A 11 -6.45 15.62 15.94
CA VAL A 11 -5.25 15.70 15.09
C VAL A 11 -4.63 17.10 15.14
N LYS A 12 -5.43 18.15 15.07
CA LYS A 12 -4.96 19.54 15.21
C LYS A 12 -4.31 19.78 16.56
N PHE A 13 -4.98 19.33 17.63
CA PHE A 13 -4.43 19.43 18.98
C PHE A 13 -3.06 18.74 19.09
N GLY A 14 -2.93 17.50 18.60
CA GLY A 14 -1.65 16.79 18.58
C GLY A 14 -0.58 17.56 17.81
N HIS A 15 -0.91 18.10 16.64
CA HIS A 15 0.00 18.91 15.83
C HIS A 15 0.47 20.16 16.58
N GLU A 16 -0.42 20.89 17.23
CA GLU A 16 -0.08 22.08 18.00
C GLU A 16 0.78 21.76 19.24
N LYS A 17 0.47 20.62 19.90
CA LYS A 17 1.13 20.23 21.14
C LYS A 17 2.56 19.72 20.99
N PHE A 18 2.96 19.24 19.83
CA PHE A 18 4.37 18.88 19.63
C PHE A 18 5.26 20.06 19.17
N ALA A 19 4.69 21.20 18.80
CA ALA A 19 5.46 22.40 18.46
C ALA A 19 6.48 22.83 19.55
N PRO A 20 6.18 22.77 20.86
CA PRO A 20 7.16 23.04 21.91
C PRO A 20 8.35 22.08 21.90
N VAL A 21 8.14 20.80 21.52
CA VAL A 21 9.22 19.81 21.41
C VAL A 21 10.19 20.21 20.30
N ILE A 22 9.66 20.61 19.13
CA ILE A 22 10.50 21.10 18.01
C ILE A 22 11.32 22.32 18.45
N LYS A 23 10.69 23.30 19.13
CA LYS A 23 11.40 24.48 19.66
C LYS A 23 12.50 24.11 20.64
N ALA A 24 12.27 23.10 21.50
CA ALA A 24 13.28 22.62 22.44
C ALA A 24 14.46 21.97 21.68
N ILE A 25 14.18 21.17 20.65
CA ILE A 25 15.22 20.55 19.79
C ILE A 25 16.02 21.64 19.07
N GLU A 26 15.38 22.63 18.47
CA GLU A 26 16.04 23.76 17.81
C GLU A 26 16.90 24.57 18.79
N SER A 27 16.41 24.81 20.02
CA SER A 27 17.17 25.49 21.07
C SER A 27 18.40 24.69 21.49
N LEU A 28 18.27 23.36 21.59
CA LEU A 28 19.39 22.48 21.89
C LEU A 28 20.40 22.48 20.74
N ALA A 29 19.93 22.35 19.50
CA ALA A 29 20.78 22.39 18.32
C ALA A 29 21.61 23.68 18.24
N LYS A 30 21.01 24.86 18.53
CA LYS A 30 21.74 26.12 18.56
C LYS A 30 22.88 26.13 19.56
N LYS A 31 22.81 25.34 20.65
CA LYS A 31 23.84 25.29 21.69
C LYS A 31 24.93 24.26 21.44
N CYS A 32 24.63 23.14 20.80
CA CYS A 32 25.55 22.02 20.77
C CYS A 32 25.49 21.20 19.45
N ALA A 33 24.86 21.70 18.41
CA ALA A 33 24.93 21.02 17.11
C ALA A 33 26.37 21.02 16.59
N LYS A 34 26.77 19.91 15.98
CA LYS A 34 28.00 19.84 15.17
C LYS A 34 27.80 20.63 13.88
N GLU A 35 28.91 20.86 13.16
CA GLU A 35 28.83 21.44 11.83
C GLU A 35 27.83 20.66 10.95
N ALA A 36 27.05 21.38 10.17
CA ALA A 36 26.08 20.78 9.28
C ALA A 36 26.80 19.89 8.26
N TRP A 37 26.27 18.67 8.07
CA TRP A 37 26.77 17.81 7.02
C TRP A 37 26.42 18.42 5.66
N VAL A 38 27.44 18.75 4.89
CA VAL A 38 27.25 19.26 3.52
C VAL A 38 26.97 18.05 2.62
N VAL A 39 25.75 18.00 2.10
CA VAL A 39 25.36 17.03 1.07
C VAL A 39 25.43 17.72 -0.27
N GLU A 40 26.32 17.24 -1.14
CA GLU A 40 26.38 17.72 -2.52
C GLU A 40 25.15 17.20 -3.28
N GLU A 41 24.29 18.12 -3.71
CA GLU A 41 23.15 17.80 -4.56
C GLU A 41 23.63 17.71 -6.02
N LYS A 42 23.51 16.52 -6.62
CA LYS A 42 23.81 16.31 -8.03
C LYS A 42 22.71 16.94 -8.89
N ASP A 43 23.10 17.75 -9.85
CA ASP A 43 22.15 18.32 -10.82
C ASP A 43 21.78 17.28 -11.89
N TYR A 44 20.48 17.02 -12.01
CA TYR A 44 19.91 16.09 -12.99
C TYR A 44 19.16 16.79 -14.12
N THR A 45 19.34 18.11 -14.32
CA THR A 45 18.60 18.90 -15.31
C THR A 45 18.82 18.39 -16.73
N ASP A 46 20.07 18.07 -17.09
CA ASP A 46 20.40 17.54 -18.41
C ASP A 46 19.81 16.15 -18.63
N LEU A 47 19.93 15.27 -17.62
CA LEU A 47 19.34 13.93 -17.66
C LEU A 47 17.82 13.98 -17.83
N LYS A 48 17.14 14.80 -17.03
CA LYS A 48 15.68 15.02 -17.14
C LYS A 48 15.28 15.52 -18.52
N THR A 49 16.04 16.47 -19.07
CA THR A 49 15.75 17.05 -20.39
C THR A 49 15.90 16.00 -21.49
N LYS A 50 16.96 15.20 -21.48
CA LYS A 50 17.18 14.10 -22.43
C LYS A 50 16.06 13.06 -22.36
N ILE A 51 15.76 12.55 -21.16
CA ILE A 51 14.69 11.56 -20.94
C ILE A 51 13.34 12.13 -21.40
N SER A 52 13.01 13.36 -21.02
CA SER A 52 11.74 13.99 -21.38
C SER A 52 11.59 14.15 -22.90
N LYS A 53 12.64 14.59 -23.59
CA LYS A 53 12.62 14.78 -25.04
C LYS A 53 12.30 13.48 -25.79
N GLU A 54 12.90 12.38 -25.37
CA GLU A 54 12.84 11.10 -26.08
C GLU A 54 11.61 10.24 -25.70
N LEU A 55 11.11 10.37 -24.46
CA LEU A 55 10.14 9.41 -23.92
C LEU A 55 8.77 10.01 -23.58
N THR A 56 8.60 11.34 -23.54
CA THR A 56 7.31 11.94 -23.17
C THR A 56 6.16 11.42 -24.04
N LYS A 57 6.33 11.38 -25.35
CA LYS A 57 5.28 10.94 -26.28
C LYS A 57 4.92 9.46 -26.09
N ASP A 58 5.93 8.59 -25.88
CA ASP A 58 5.73 7.16 -25.68
C ASP A 58 4.98 6.90 -24.37
N LEU A 59 5.37 7.61 -23.29
CA LEU A 59 4.71 7.51 -21.99
C LEU A 59 3.30 8.13 -21.99
N GLU A 60 3.07 9.27 -22.65
CA GLU A 60 1.72 9.83 -22.78
C GLU A 60 0.77 8.88 -23.51
N LYS A 61 1.27 8.20 -24.56
CA LYS A 61 0.52 7.17 -25.27
C LYS A 61 0.24 5.97 -24.34
N ALA A 62 1.24 5.48 -23.61
CA ALA A 62 1.09 4.38 -22.67
C ALA A 62 0.06 4.70 -21.59
N PHE A 63 0.14 5.88 -20.96
CA PHE A 63 -0.83 6.29 -19.94
C PHE A 63 -2.21 6.68 -20.49
N SER A 64 -2.40 6.69 -21.80
CA SER A 64 -3.72 6.83 -22.43
C SER A 64 -4.43 5.51 -22.61
N GLU A 65 -3.69 4.38 -22.54
CA GLU A 65 -4.24 3.04 -22.60
C GLU A 65 -4.97 2.70 -21.28
N LYS A 66 -6.22 2.26 -21.39
CA LYS A 66 -7.07 1.91 -20.24
C LYS A 66 -6.80 0.49 -19.74
N ASP A 67 -6.49 -0.42 -20.66
CA ASP A 67 -6.14 -1.80 -20.31
C ASP A 67 -4.83 -1.84 -19.55
N LYS A 68 -4.83 -2.47 -18.38
CA LYS A 68 -3.67 -2.50 -17.47
C LYS A 68 -2.49 -3.27 -18.08
N GLN A 69 -2.76 -4.39 -18.74
CA GLN A 69 -1.71 -5.25 -19.25
C GLN A 69 -1.02 -4.59 -20.46
N LYS A 70 -1.79 -4.09 -21.42
CA LYS A 70 -1.26 -3.36 -22.57
C LYS A 70 -0.48 -2.11 -22.15
N ARG A 71 -1.00 -1.36 -21.18
CA ARG A 71 -0.31 -0.21 -20.62
C ARG A 71 1.03 -0.61 -20.00
N SER A 72 1.07 -1.71 -19.22
CA SER A 72 2.31 -2.20 -18.62
C SER A 72 3.34 -2.58 -19.68
N GLU A 73 2.92 -3.26 -20.75
CA GLU A 73 3.80 -3.60 -21.88
C GLU A 73 4.39 -2.36 -22.55
N MET A 74 3.57 -1.32 -22.79
CA MET A 74 4.03 -0.07 -23.37
C MET A 74 5.01 0.68 -22.45
N ILE A 75 4.79 0.68 -21.14
CA ILE A 75 5.70 1.27 -20.15
C ILE A 75 7.03 0.50 -20.13
N ASN A 76 6.97 -0.82 -20.17
CA ASN A 76 8.18 -1.66 -20.22
C ASN A 76 9.01 -1.35 -21.49
N LEU A 77 8.38 -1.23 -22.64
CA LEU A 77 9.08 -0.84 -23.89
C LEU A 77 9.73 0.55 -23.77
N ALA A 78 9.04 1.51 -23.17
CA ALA A 78 9.61 2.85 -22.94
C ALA A 78 10.79 2.79 -21.95
N THR A 79 10.71 1.92 -20.93
CA THR A 79 11.78 1.70 -19.96
C THR A 79 13.02 1.07 -20.61
N GLU A 80 12.83 0.04 -21.45
CA GLU A 80 13.95 -0.57 -22.20
C GLU A 80 14.59 0.43 -23.17
N LYS A 81 13.79 1.20 -23.87
CA LYS A 81 14.29 2.30 -24.71
C LYS A 81 15.10 3.31 -23.89
N CYS A 82 14.64 3.68 -22.69
CA CYS A 82 15.37 4.56 -21.79
C CYS A 82 16.73 3.98 -21.41
N LYS A 83 16.78 2.71 -21.01
CA LYS A 83 18.03 2.03 -20.66
C LYS A 83 19.02 2.02 -21.84
N SER A 84 18.55 1.68 -23.03
CA SER A 84 19.39 1.66 -24.22
C SER A 84 19.96 3.04 -24.59
N LEU A 85 19.26 4.14 -24.31
CA LEU A 85 19.75 5.51 -24.55
C LEU A 85 20.93 5.90 -23.66
N PHE A 86 21.08 5.26 -22.51
CA PHE A 86 22.15 5.55 -21.53
C PHE A 86 23.09 4.36 -21.33
N GLU A 87 23.02 3.35 -22.19
CA GLU A 87 23.93 2.23 -22.18
C GLU A 87 25.36 2.69 -22.47
N GLY A 88 26.26 2.46 -21.51
CA GLY A 88 27.65 2.93 -21.61
C GLY A 88 27.89 4.40 -21.21
N ASP A 89 26.89 5.11 -20.72
CA ASP A 89 27.07 6.45 -20.15
C ASP A 89 27.60 6.35 -18.71
N GLU A 90 28.87 6.68 -18.51
CA GLU A 90 29.51 6.66 -17.18
C GLU A 90 29.09 7.85 -16.29
N THR A 91 28.37 8.82 -16.81
CA THR A 91 27.97 10.05 -16.09
C THR A 91 26.85 9.77 -15.09
N TYR A 92 25.92 8.87 -15.47
CA TYR A 92 24.74 8.55 -14.69
C TYR A 92 24.62 7.03 -14.46
N SER A 93 24.37 6.65 -13.23
CA SER A 93 24.09 5.25 -12.90
C SER A 93 22.69 4.83 -13.38
N ASP A 94 22.48 3.53 -13.62
CA ASP A 94 21.18 2.97 -13.99
C ASP A 94 20.09 3.33 -12.99
N LEU A 95 20.43 3.45 -11.71
CA LEU A 95 19.50 3.87 -10.66
C LEU A 95 19.06 5.31 -10.86
N GLU A 96 19.99 6.23 -11.16
CA GLU A 96 19.67 7.64 -11.40
C GLU A 96 18.79 7.80 -12.63
N VAL A 97 19.12 7.10 -13.73
CA VAL A 97 18.30 7.09 -14.96
C VAL A 97 16.89 6.58 -14.66
N SER A 98 16.77 5.47 -13.95
CA SER A 98 15.48 4.88 -13.58
C SER A 98 14.64 5.79 -12.67
N LEU A 99 15.29 6.51 -11.74
CA LEU A 99 14.60 7.47 -10.87
C LEU A 99 14.07 8.69 -11.66
N GLN A 100 14.85 9.21 -12.61
CA GLN A 100 14.39 10.34 -13.42
C GLN A 100 13.29 9.93 -14.40
N LEU A 101 13.32 8.70 -14.95
CA LEU A 101 12.21 8.17 -15.74
C LEU A 101 10.92 8.09 -14.91
N LYS A 102 11.00 7.57 -13.67
CA LYS A 102 9.85 7.54 -12.76
C LYS A 102 9.32 8.92 -12.38
N HIS A 103 10.20 9.92 -12.29
CA HIS A 103 9.77 11.31 -12.09
C HIS A 103 8.95 11.79 -13.29
N LEU A 104 9.40 11.54 -14.53
CA LEU A 104 8.68 11.90 -15.75
C LEU A 104 7.31 11.20 -15.80
N GLU A 105 7.25 9.89 -15.54
CA GLU A 105 6.00 9.13 -15.45
C GLU A 105 5.00 9.77 -14.47
N LYS A 106 5.50 10.08 -13.26
CA LYS A 106 4.70 10.75 -12.24
C LYS A 106 4.16 12.09 -12.70
N ASP A 107 4.99 12.92 -13.34
CA ASP A 107 4.60 14.25 -13.78
C ASP A 107 3.56 14.18 -14.90
N ILE A 108 3.71 13.27 -15.85
CA ILE A 108 2.73 13.01 -16.92
C ILE A 108 1.39 12.58 -16.32
N VAL A 109 1.39 11.57 -15.47
CA VAL A 109 0.15 11.01 -14.88
C VAL A 109 -0.55 12.04 -14.01
N ARG A 110 0.18 12.64 -13.07
CA ARG A 110 -0.41 13.63 -12.15
C ARG A 110 -0.84 14.91 -12.86
N GLY A 111 -0.02 15.41 -13.78
CA GLY A 111 -0.35 16.57 -14.59
C GLY A 111 -1.62 16.36 -15.41
N ARG A 112 -1.77 15.18 -16.02
CA ARG A 112 -2.99 14.80 -16.75
C ARG A 112 -4.21 14.74 -15.83
N ILE A 113 -4.13 14.09 -14.67
CA ILE A 113 -5.24 14.02 -13.72
C ILE A 113 -5.65 15.41 -13.23
N LEU A 114 -4.68 16.26 -12.89
CA LEU A 114 -4.96 17.62 -12.43
C LEU A 114 -5.65 18.46 -13.53
N LYS A 115 -5.24 18.29 -14.80
CA LYS A 115 -5.79 19.01 -15.93
C LYS A 115 -7.17 18.49 -16.38
N THR A 116 -7.32 17.17 -16.47
CA THR A 116 -8.52 16.56 -17.05
C THR A 116 -9.57 16.14 -16.01
N LYS A 117 -9.19 16.07 -14.72
CA LYS A 117 -10.01 15.54 -13.63
C LYS A 117 -10.44 14.07 -13.85
N LYS A 118 -9.71 13.35 -14.71
CA LYS A 118 -9.95 11.93 -15.01
C LYS A 118 -8.73 11.10 -14.67
N ARG A 119 -8.97 9.94 -14.04
CA ARG A 119 -7.93 8.94 -13.74
C ARG A 119 -7.55 8.16 -15.01
N ILE A 120 -6.48 7.37 -14.96
CA ILE A 120 -5.98 6.58 -16.11
C ILE A 120 -7.04 5.66 -16.68
N ASP A 121 -7.84 5.02 -15.84
CA ASP A 121 -8.92 4.11 -16.23
C ASP A 121 -10.21 4.84 -16.68
N GLY A 122 -10.18 6.16 -16.76
CA GLY A 122 -11.30 7.00 -17.23
C GLY A 122 -12.28 7.41 -16.14
N ARG A 123 -12.15 6.92 -14.91
CA ARG A 123 -12.99 7.35 -13.77
C ARG A 123 -12.76 8.81 -13.43
N GLY A 124 -13.78 9.46 -12.88
CA GLY A 124 -13.66 10.74 -12.21
C GLY A 124 -12.93 10.64 -10.86
N LEU A 125 -12.75 11.77 -10.18
CA LEU A 125 -12.00 11.82 -8.92
C LEU A 125 -12.72 11.15 -7.75
N SER A 126 -14.06 11.15 -7.77
CA SER A 126 -14.91 10.60 -6.72
C SER A 126 -15.47 9.21 -7.03
N ASP A 127 -15.22 8.69 -8.23
CA ASP A 127 -15.77 7.40 -8.65
C ASP A 127 -15.06 6.24 -7.93
N VAL A 128 -15.85 5.31 -7.45
CA VAL A 128 -15.41 4.04 -6.87
C VAL A 128 -15.50 2.97 -7.94
N ARG A 129 -14.54 2.03 -7.97
CA ARG A 129 -14.62 0.85 -8.84
C ARG A 129 -15.78 -0.04 -8.40
N ASP A 130 -16.33 -0.81 -9.33
CA ASP A 130 -17.39 -1.76 -9.02
C ASP A 130 -16.97 -2.71 -7.90
N ILE A 131 -17.89 -2.90 -6.95
CA ILE A 131 -17.67 -3.78 -5.80
C ILE A 131 -18.60 -4.99 -5.95
N LYS A 132 -18.02 -6.19 -5.82
CA LYS A 132 -18.74 -7.46 -5.74
C LYS A 132 -18.34 -8.16 -4.46
N CYS A 133 -19.34 -8.70 -3.75
CA CYS A 133 -19.17 -9.40 -2.48
C CYS A 133 -19.89 -10.73 -2.56
N GLU A 134 -19.20 -11.80 -2.24
CA GLU A 134 -19.77 -13.14 -2.12
C GLU A 134 -19.36 -13.70 -0.76
N VAL A 135 -20.29 -14.29 -0.03
CA VAL A 135 -20.08 -14.95 1.27
C VAL A 135 -20.38 -16.43 1.17
N GLY A 136 -19.92 -17.24 2.13
CA GLY A 136 -20.15 -18.67 2.11
C GLY A 136 -19.49 -19.39 0.91
N VAL A 137 -18.43 -18.82 0.34
CA VAL A 137 -17.79 -19.35 -0.89
C VAL A 137 -17.04 -20.66 -0.68
N LEU A 138 -16.65 -20.97 0.57
CA LEU A 138 -15.95 -22.17 0.95
C LEU A 138 -16.76 -22.97 1.97
N PRO A 139 -17.21 -24.19 1.64
CA PRO A 139 -18.24 -24.91 2.43
C PRO A 139 -17.73 -25.50 3.75
N ARG A 140 -16.42 -25.48 4.02
CA ARG A 140 -15.81 -26.13 5.19
C ARG A 140 -15.08 -25.17 6.14
N THR A 141 -15.13 -23.88 5.88
CA THR A 141 -14.62 -22.83 6.77
C THR A 141 -15.72 -22.38 7.73
N HIS A 142 -15.35 -21.70 8.82
CA HIS A 142 -16.33 -21.12 9.75
C HIS A 142 -16.89 -19.80 9.23
N GLY A 143 -16.28 -19.22 8.23
CA GLY A 143 -16.75 -18.09 7.45
C GLY A 143 -15.80 -17.84 6.27
N SER A 144 -16.33 -17.40 5.16
CA SER A 144 -15.55 -17.10 3.94
C SER A 144 -16.19 -16.01 3.10
N ALA A 145 -15.36 -15.21 2.47
CA ALA A 145 -15.82 -14.19 1.55
C ALA A 145 -14.87 -14.00 0.39
N LEU A 146 -15.43 -13.73 -0.78
CA LEU A 146 -14.71 -13.23 -1.94
C LEU A 146 -15.09 -11.76 -2.14
N PHE A 147 -14.16 -10.88 -1.90
CA PHE A 147 -14.33 -9.45 -2.11
C PHE A 147 -13.58 -9.00 -3.35
N THR A 148 -14.29 -8.39 -4.29
CA THR A 148 -13.71 -7.86 -5.53
C THR A 148 -14.05 -6.38 -5.66
N ARG A 149 -13.03 -5.54 -5.95
CA ARG A 149 -13.18 -4.12 -6.26
C ARG A 149 -12.44 -3.81 -7.55
N GLY A 150 -13.17 -3.77 -8.66
CA GLY A 150 -12.56 -3.74 -10.00
C GLY A 150 -11.70 -4.98 -10.21
N GLU A 151 -10.39 -4.79 -10.39
CA GLU A 151 -9.42 -5.88 -10.58
C GLU A 151 -8.78 -6.35 -9.26
N THR A 152 -9.04 -5.68 -8.13
CA THR A 152 -8.48 -6.11 -6.84
C THR A 152 -9.41 -7.11 -6.19
N GLN A 153 -8.91 -8.31 -5.91
CA GLN A 153 -9.68 -9.41 -5.34
C GLN A 153 -8.96 -10.02 -4.14
N ALA A 154 -9.72 -10.30 -3.08
CA ALA A 154 -9.28 -10.97 -1.87
C ALA A 154 -10.23 -12.12 -1.54
N LEU A 155 -9.70 -13.33 -1.44
CA LEU A 155 -10.38 -14.47 -0.84
C LEU A 155 -10.02 -14.52 0.65
N VAL A 156 -11.01 -14.39 1.50
CA VAL A 156 -10.81 -14.31 2.95
C VAL A 156 -11.55 -15.43 3.64
N THR A 157 -10.85 -16.08 4.59
CA THR A 157 -11.41 -17.17 5.39
C THR A 157 -11.28 -16.85 6.86
N THR A 158 -12.30 -17.23 7.63
CA THR A 158 -12.33 -17.16 9.09
C THR A 158 -12.34 -18.57 9.67
N THR A 159 -11.49 -18.81 10.64
CA THR A 159 -11.45 -20.05 11.41
C THR A 159 -11.60 -19.73 12.90
N LEU A 160 -12.46 -20.47 13.57
CA LEU A 160 -12.66 -20.40 15.01
C LEU A 160 -11.91 -21.54 15.68
N GLY A 161 -11.23 -21.23 16.77
CA GLY A 161 -10.48 -22.19 17.56
C GLY A 161 -10.77 -22.05 19.06
N THR A 162 -10.10 -22.87 19.85
CA THR A 162 -10.18 -22.86 21.32
C THR A 162 -9.16 -21.88 21.92
N THR A 163 -9.14 -21.75 23.22
CA THR A 163 -8.14 -20.97 23.95
C THR A 163 -6.71 -21.52 23.78
N GLU A 164 -6.56 -22.82 23.46
CA GLU A 164 -5.24 -23.42 23.22
C GLU A 164 -4.64 -22.94 21.90
N ASP A 165 -5.47 -22.49 20.95
CA ASP A 165 -5.06 -21.96 19.65
C ASP A 165 -4.65 -20.49 19.71
N GLU A 166 -4.75 -19.83 20.89
CA GLU A 166 -4.32 -18.45 21.06
C GLU A 166 -2.82 -18.29 20.74
N GLN A 167 -2.49 -17.26 19.98
CA GLN A 167 -1.10 -16.94 19.68
C GLN A 167 -0.36 -16.49 20.94
N ARG A 168 0.74 -17.17 21.26
CA ARG A 168 1.67 -16.77 22.34
C ARG A 168 2.69 -15.80 21.78
N ILE A 169 2.79 -14.64 22.40
CA ILE A 169 3.77 -13.60 22.04
C ILE A 169 4.70 -13.41 23.23
N GLU A 170 5.98 -13.65 23.01
CA GLU A 170 7.05 -13.37 23.97
C GLU A 170 7.74 -12.05 23.61
N SER A 171 7.85 -11.14 24.55
CA SER A 171 8.49 -9.86 24.40
C SER A 171 9.33 -9.54 25.63
N LEU A 172 10.12 -8.46 25.59
CA LEU A 172 10.87 -7.98 26.76
C LEU A 172 9.97 -7.58 27.92
N GLU A 173 8.70 -7.26 27.65
CA GLU A 173 7.69 -6.90 28.65
C GLU A 173 6.97 -8.12 29.26
N GLY A 174 7.27 -9.33 28.79
CA GLY A 174 6.66 -10.57 29.25
C GLY A 174 5.92 -11.32 28.14
N GLN A 175 5.18 -12.35 28.57
CA GLN A 175 4.38 -13.19 27.69
C GLN A 175 2.92 -12.73 27.69
N LYS A 176 2.32 -12.68 26.50
CA LYS A 176 0.88 -12.47 26.37
C LYS A 176 0.26 -13.43 25.37
N ARG A 177 -1.03 -13.74 25.54
CA ARG A 177 -1.83 -14.50 24.58
C ARG A 177 -2.75 -13.56 23.80
N VAL A 178 -2.88 -13.81 22.51
CA VAL A 178 -3.73 -13.02 21.60
C VAL A 178 -4.69 -13.96 20.90
N ARG A 179 -5.99 -13.70 21.06
CA ARG A 179 -7.06 -14.52 20.50
C ARG A 179 -7.45 -14.18 19.06
N PHE A 180 -7.04 -13.03 18.55
CA PHE A 180 -7.33 -12.62 17.19
C PHE A 180 -6.06 -12.51 16.36
N MET A 181 -6.02 -13.28 15.28
CA MET A 181 -4.92 -13.31 14.32
C MET A 181 -5.45 -12.97 12.93
N LEU A 182 -4.72 -12.14 12.18
CA LEU A 182 -5.02 -11.87 10.78
C LEU A 182 -3.74 -11.99 9.98
N HIS A 183 -3.77 -12.87 8.98
CA HIS A 183 -2.69 -13.11 8.05
C HIS A 183 -3.07 -12.56 6.67
N TYR A 184 -2.21 -11.71 6.13
CA TYR A 184 -2.34 -11.14 4.82
C TYR A 184 -1.27 -11.74 3.92
N ASN A 185 -1.68 -12.37 2.84
CA ASN A 185 -0.81 -12.98 1.86
C ASN A 185 -0.95 -12.25 0.52
N PHE A 186 0.19 -11.81 -0.02
CA PHE A 186 0.28 -11.11 -1.29
C PHE A 186 1.26 -11.84 -2.21
N PRO A 187 0.83 -12.96 -2.81
CA PRO A 187 1.71 -13.72 -3.68
C PRO A 187 2.05 -12.93 -4.95
N PRO A 188 3.24 -13.12 -5.53
CA PRO A 188 3.68 -12.40 -6.72
C PRO A 188 2.71 -12.49 -7.91
N PHE A 189 2.03 -13.62 -8.08
CA PHE A 189 1.05 -13.79 -9.15
C PHE A 189 -0.11 -12.81 -9.10
N SER A 190 -0.43 -12.24 -7.92
CA SER A 190 -1.51 -11.25 -7.78
C SER A 190 -1.27 -9.96 -8.59
N VAL A 191 -0.04 -9.73 -9.00
CA VAL A 191 0.35 -8.63 -9.90
C VAL A 191 0.98 -9.14 -11.22
N GLY A 192 0.85 -10.43 -11.50
CA GLY A 192 1.37 -11.04 -12.72
C GLY A 192 2.88 -11.25 -12.74
N GLU A 193 3.51 -11.30 -11.55
CA GLU A 193 4.95 -11.45 -11.40
C GLU A 193 5.31 -12.84 -10.87
N THR A 194 6.56 -13.23 -11.07
CA THR A 194 7.20 -14.36 -10.39
C THR A 194 8.05 -13.83 -9.23
N GLY A 195 8.15 -14.57 -8.14
CA GLY A 195 8.94 -14.13 -6.99
C GLY A 195 9.12 -15.20 -5.93
N ARG A 196 9.81 -14.85 -4.86
CA ARG A 196 10.02 -15.76 -3.73
C ARG A 196 8.71 -15.98 -2.97
N ILE A 197 8.48 -17.22 -2.55
CA ILE A 197 7.40 -17.56 -1.62
C ILE A 197 7.90 -17.25 -0.21
N GLY A 198 7.13 -16.48 0.54
CA GLY A 198 7.44 -16.13 1.93
C GLY A 198 6.83 -14.80 2.34
N THR A 199 6.75 -14.60 3.65
CA THR A 199 6.18 -13.36 4.22
C THR A 199 7.24 -12.27 4.26
N GLY A 200 7.03 -11.21 3.52
CA GLY A 200 7.87 -10.01 3.52
C GLY A 200 7.39 -8.93 4.49
N ARG A 201 8.11 -7.83 4.57
CA ARG A 201 7.73 -6.67 5.42
C ARG A 201 6.39 -6.06 5.02
N ARG A 202 6.06 -6.12 3.73
CA ARG A 202 4.80 -5.62 3.18
C ARG A 202 3.61 -6.39 3.73
N GLU A 203 3.69 -7.72 3.71
CA GLU A 203 2.64 -8.60 4.22
C GLU A 203 2.42 -8.38 5.71
N VAL A 204 3.49 -8.29 6.49
CA VAL A 204 3.42 -7.99 7.92
C VAL A 204 2.75 -6.64 8.19
N GLY A 205 3.17 -5.59 7.49
CA GLY A 205 2.62 -4.24 7.65
C GLY A 205 1.15 -4.13 7.24
N HIS A 206 0.78 -4.69 6.11
CA HIS A 206 -0.60 -4.70 5.61
C HIS A 206 -1.51 -5.59 6.46
N GLY A 207 -1.02 -6.74 6.90
CA GLY A 207 -1.74 -7.61 7.83
C GLY A 207 -2.02 -6.91 9.16
N LYS A 208 -1.03 -6.20 9.71
CA LYS A 208 -1.22 -5.42 10.95
C LYS A 208 -2.19 -4.26 10.78
N LEU A 209 -2.19 -3.60 9.61
CA LEU A 209 -3.17 -2.56 9.29
C LEU A 209 -4.60 -3.13 9.28
N ALA A 210 -4.82 -4.24 8.58
CA ALA A 210 -6.12 -4.91 8.53
C ALA A 210 -6.54 -5.43 9.92
N TRP A 211 -5.62 -6.02 10.67
CA TRP A 211 -5.85 -6.46 12.04
C TRP A 211 -6.34 -5.32 12.93
N ARG A 212 -5.70 -4.15 12.88
CA ARG A 212 -6.10 -2.97 13.67
C ARG A 212 -7.50 -2.48 13.31
N ALA A 213 -7.84 -2.49 12.02
CA ALA A 213 -9.15 -2.05 11.56
C ALA A 213 -10.27 -2.95 12.08
N ILE A 214 -10.05 -4.27 12.10
CA ILE A 214 -11.07 -5.26 12.51
C ILE A 214 -11.13 -5.44 14.02
N ASN A 215 -9.98 -5.44 14.69
CA ASN A 215 -9.86 -5.79 16.12
C ASN A 215 -10.80 -4.99 17.04
N SER A 216 -11.05 -3.72 16.73
CA SER A 216 -11.93 -2.86 17.52
C SER A 216 -13.42 -3.19 17.37
N SER A 217 -13.78 -3.96 16.35
CA SER A 217 -15.17 -4.37 16.05
C SER A 217 -15.51 -5.77 16.55
N LEU A 218 -14.50 -6.50 17.07
CA LEU A 218 -14.73 -7.87 17.58
C LEU A 218 -15.48 -7.84 18.90
N PRO A 219 -16.36 -8.84 19.15
CA PRO A 219 -17.04 -8.98 20.43
C PRO A 219 -16.06 -9.25 21.56
N GLU A 220 -16.46 -8.94 22.79
CA GLU A 220 -15.71 -9.25 24.00
C GLU A 220 -15.57 -10.77 24.19
N LYS A 221 -14.50 -11.22 24.87
CA LYS A 221 -14.20 -12.64 25.06
C LYS A 221 -15.32 -13.38 25.80
N GLU A 222 -15.97 -12.71 26.71
CA GLU A 222 -17.06 -13.24 27.52
C GLU A 222 -18.32 -13.56 26.69
N LYS A 223 -18.52 -12.78 25.60
CA LYS A 223 -19.66 -12.97 24.67
C LYS A 223 -19.33 -13.92 23.53
N PHE A 224 -18.06 -14.02 23.18
CA PHE A 224 -17.58 -14.84 22.06
C PHE A 224 -16.23 -15.48 22.41
N PRO A 225 -16.20 -16.62 23.12
CA PRO A 225 -15.00 -17.18 23.73
C PRO A 225 -14.09 -17.96 22.77
N TYR A 226 -14.14 -17.65 21.49
CA TYR A 226 -13.33 -18.32 20.47
C TYR A 226 -12.04 -17.55 20.17
N THR A 227 -11.00 -18.29 19.84
CA THR A 227 -9.84 -17.79 19.13
C THR A 227 -10.22 -17.63 17.66
N ILE A 228 -9.92 -16.48 17.08
CA ILE A 228 -10.31 -16.13 15.72
C ILE A 228 -9.05 -16.00 14.86
N ARG A 229 -8.98 -16.77 13.78
CA ARG A 229 -7.93 -16.64 12.77
C ARG A 229 -8.54 -16.28 11.43
N VAL A 230 -8.14 -15.13 10.89
CA VAL A 230 -8.50 -14.68 9.55
C VAL A 230 -7.29 -14.82 8.64
N VAL A 231 -7.49 -15.39 7.47
CA VAL A 231 -6.49 -15.50 6.41
C VAL A 231 -7.02 -14.84 5.15
N SER A 232 -6.29 -13.89 4.62
CA SER A 232 -6.63 -13.17 3.39
C SER A 232 -5.61 -13.48 2.30
N GLU A 233 -6.07 -14.10 1.23
CA GLU A 233 -5.29 -14.38 0.02
C GLU A 233 -5.65 -13.34 -1.05
N ILE A 234 -4.67 -12.53 -1.46
CA ILE A 234 -4.85 -11.59 -2.55
C ILE A 234 -4.64 -12.32 -3.87
N THR A 235 -5.72 -12.54 -4.60
CA THR A 235 -5.70 -13.27 -5.87
C THR A 235 -5.37 -12.37 -7.05
N GLU A 236 -5.76 -11.08 -6.97
CA GLU A 236 -5.43 -10.05 -7.96
C GLU A 236 -5.33 -8.68 -7.28
N SER A 237 -4.44 -7.81 -7.77
CA SER A 237 -4.27 -6.47 -7.21
C SER A 237 -4.09 -5.38 -8.27
N ASN A 238 -4.92 -4.35 -8.14
CA ASN A 238 -4.73 -3.05 -8.78
C ASN A 238 -4.82 -1.93 -7.73
N GLY A 239 -3.99 -2.06 -6.69
CA GLY A 239 -3.89 -1.14 -5.57
C GLY A 239 -4.87 -1.38 -4.42
N SER A 240 -4.47 -0.95 -3.24
CA SER A 240 -5.25 -1.00 -1.99
C SER A 240 -5.81 -2.39 -1.62
N SER A 241 -5.01 -3.42 -1.79
CA SER A 241 -5.35 -4.80 -1.45
C SER A 241 -5.51 -5.03 0.06
N SER A 242 -4.83 -4.24 0.90
CA SER A 242 -5.04 -4.27 2.35
C SER A 242 -6.46 -3.82 2.73
N MET A 243 -7.04 -2.85 2.02
CA MET A 243 -8.43 -2.46 2.26
C MET A 243 -9.44 -3.49 1.71
N ALA A 244 -9.11 -4.17 0.62
CA ALA A 244 -9.88 -5.33 0.17
C ALA A 244 -9.89 -6.43 1.25
N THR A 245 -8.75 -6.64 1.93
CA THR A 245 -8.66 -7.55 3.08
C THR A 245 -9.56 -7.12 4.24
N VAL A 246 -9.61 -5.83 4.57
CA VAL A 246 -10.52 -5.33 5.63
C VAL A 246 -11.97 -5.61 5.28
N CYS A 247 -12.38 -5.32 4.04
CA CYS A 247 -13.74 -5.58 3.58
C CYS A 247 -14.07 -7.07 3.57
N GLY A 248 -13.18 -7.90 2.99
CA GLY A 248 -13.36 -9.35 2.93
C GLY A 248 -13.35 -10.00 4.32
N ALA A 249 -12.47 -9.53 5.24
CA ALA A 249 -12.44 -10.03 6.61
C ALA A 249 -13.71 -9.67 7.39
N SER A 250 -14.23 -8.46 7.19
CA SER A 250 -15.51 -8.05 7.78
C SER A 250 -16.65 -8.97 7.32
N LEU A 251 -16.71 -9.27 6.02
CA LEU A 251 -17.72 -10.17 5.45
C LEU A 251 -17.55 -11.61 5.97
N ALA A 252 -16.33 -12.16 5.95
CA ALA A 252 -16.06 -13.52 6.39
C ALA A 252 -16.26 -13.74 7.90
N LEU A 253 -16.20 -12.67 8.71
CA LEU A 253 -16.52 -12.71 10.14
C LEU A 253 -18.02 -12.62 10.42
N MET A 254 -18.80 -12.09 9.46
CA MET A 254 -20.26 -12.00 9.54
C MET A 254 -20.97 -13.21 8.89
N ASP A 255 -20.27 -13.97 8.05
CA ASP A 255 -20.76 -15.19 7.41
C ASP A 255 -20.88 -16.32 8.44
#